data_d84656ce8f9d033679f15fa2affbf6e8
#
_entry.id   d84656ce8f9d033679f15fa2affbf6e8
#
_cell.length_a   1.000
_cell.length_b   1.000
_cell.length_c   1.000
_cell.angle_alpha   90.00
_cell.angle_beta   90.00
_cell.angle_gamma   90.00
#
_symmetry.space_group_name_H-M   'P 1'
#
loop_
_entity.id
_entity.type
_entity.pdbx_description
1 polymer ?
#
loop_
_entity_poly.entity_id
_entity_poly.type
_entity_poly.pdbx_seq_one_letter_code
_entity_poly.pdbx_strand_id
1 'polypeptide(L)'
;NNFDYVNNLEIIWAGLRPTEEKVDEDVQYSSGIISQAGEIEDLQVKGPDKNIDRTIYNGQTDWAAIRTKYFITALLTKTPGSFATLSAENMPFGDRIHTPLYHASVGFPLDMSTVSSSLYLGPLDVDHLSKVSSSLDATMNWGFAVIRPISKGILWVLKFIHKTFHLNYGVVLLLFAVFIRLVTGPLTKKSFESSQ
;
A
#
# COMPACT_ATOMS: atom_id res chain seq x y z
N ASN A 1 -1.41 -20.33 -37.68
CA ASN A 1 -0.06 -19.89 -37.31
C ASN A 1 -0.14 -18.50 -36.74
N ASN A 2 -0.66 -18.45 -35.51
CA ASN A 2 -0.65 -17.21 -34.73
C ASN A 2 0.53 -17.26 -33.77
N PHE A 3 1.61 -16.76 -34.27
CA PHE A 3 2.67 -16.27 -33.44
C PHE A 3 2.55 -14.76 -33.39
N ASP A 4 1.50 -14.23 -32.83
CA ASP A 4 1.41 -12.83 -32.35
C ASP A 4 2.14 -12.73 -31.04
N TYR A 5 3.31 -12.41 -31.14
CA TYR A 5 4.46 -12.53 -30.35
C TYR A 5 4.71 -11.42 -29.46
N VAL A 6 4.85 -11.81 -28.36
CA VAL A 6 5.67 -11.30 -27.26
C VAL A 6 6.67 -10.24 -27.75
N ASN A 7 6.15 -9.05 -28.06
CA ASN A 7 6.97 -7.87 -28.30
C ASN A 7 7.35 -7.19 -26.99
N ASN A 8 7.17 -7.88 -25.84
CA ASN A 8 7.41 -7.31 -24.53
C ASN A 8 8.14 -8.30 -23.62
N LEU A 9 9.07 -7.79 -22.86
CA LEU A 9 9.65 -8.47 -21.70
C LEU A 9 8.79 -8.14 -20.49
N GLU A 10 8.35 -9.13 -19.76
CA GLU A 10 7.53 -8.94 -18.55
C GLU A 10 8.23 -9.52 -17.34
N ILE A 11 8.36 -8.71 -16.29
CA ILE A 11 8.83 -9.15 -14.97
C ILE A 11 7.61 -9.39 -14.11
N ILE A 12 7.38 -10.64 -13.73
CA ILE A 12 6.21 -11.09 -12.97
C ILE A 12 6.65 -11.55 -11.60
N TRP A 13 5.90 -11.21 -10.56
CA TRP A 13 6.10 -11.77 -9.21
C TRP A 13 4.77 -11.97 -8.49
N ALA A 14 4.80 -12.88 -7.52
CA ALA A 14 3.72 -13.08 -6.56
C ALA A 14 4.02 -12.35 -5.26
N GLY A 15 2.99 -11.83 -4.63
CA GLY A 15 3.10 -11.18 -3.34
C GLY A 15 3.16 -12.16 -2.18
N LEU A 16 3.34 -11.60 -0.99
CA LEU A 16 3.22 -12.34 0.25
C LEU A 16 1.75 -12.62 0.55
N ARG A 17 1.46 -13.82 1.02
CA ARG A 17 0.13 -14.16 1.50
C ARG A 17 -0.06 -13.58 2.91
N PRO A 18 -1.27 -13.11 3.26
CA PRO A 18 -1.59 -12.78 4.64
C PRO A 18 -1.50 -14.04 5.48
N THR A 19 -0.72 -14.01 6.55
CA THR A 19 -0.42 -15.15 7.43
C THR A 19 -0.60 -14.82 8.91
N GLU A 20 -1.22 -13.67 9.19
CA GLU A 20 -1.46 -13.20 10.55
C GLU A 20 -2.52 -14.03 11.28
N GLU A 21 -2.59 -13.86 12.59
CA GLU A 21 -3.54 -14.57 13.47
C GLU A 21 -5.01 -14.34 13.07
N LYS A 22 -5.30 -13.14 12.54
CA LYS A 22 -6.62 -12.75 12.04
C LYS A 22 -6.60 -12.57 10.53
N VAL A 23 -6.56 -13.66 9.82
CA VAL A 23 -6.46 -13.70 8.35
C VAL A 23 -7.56 -12.89 7.66
N ASP A 24 -8.80 -12.94 8.17
CA ASP A 24 -9.92 -12.20 7.58
C ASP A 24 -9.71 -10.67 7.65
N GLU A 25 -9.09 -10.18 8.73
CA GLU A 25 -8.74 -8.77 8.85
C GLU A 25 -7.58 -8.41 7.90
N ASP A 26 -6.60 -9.30 7.74
CA ASP A 26 -5.45 -9.02 6.90
C ASP A 26 -5.78 -9.00 5.41
N VAL A 27 -6.70 -9.85 4.97
CA VAL A 27 -7.18 -9.89 3.57
C VAL A 27 -7.73 -8.54 3.14
N GLN A 28 -8.45 -7.83 4.02
CA GLN A 28 -9.01 -6.51 3.68
C GLN A 28 -7.96 -5.41 3.50
N TYR A 29 -6.72 -5.61 3.98
CA TYR A 29 -5.60 -4.68 3.79
C TYR A 29 -4.66 -5.10 2.67
N SER A 30 -4.87 -6.28 2.08
CA SER A 30 -4.04 -6.78 0.99
C SER A 30 -4.55 -6.29 -0.35
N SER A 31 -3.65 -5.83 -1.21
CA SER A 31 -3.99 -5.38 -2.56
C SER A 31 -2.79 -5.37 -3.50
N GLY A 32 -3.06 -5.41 -4.80
CA GLY A 32 -2.11 -5.06 -5.85
C GLY A 32 -2.23 -3.58 -6.20
N ILE A 33 -1.13 -2.89 -6.35
CA ILE A 33 -1.10 -1.44 -6.58
C ILE A 33 -0.14 -1.12 -7.71
N ILE A 34 -0.52 -0.18 -8.57
CA ILE A 34 0.30 0.29 -9.69
C ILE A 34 0.40 1.80 -9.64
N SER A 35 1.55 2.34 -10.00
CA SER A 35 1.74 3.76 -10.29
C SER A 35 2.05 3.95 -11.76
N GLN A 36 1.22 4.73 -12.44
CA GLN A 36 1.38 5.11 -13.83
C GLN A 36 1.25 6.60 -14.00
N ALA A 37 2.31 7.25 -14.47
CA ALA A 37 2.34 8.70 -14.71
C ALA A 37 1.84 9.54 -13.50
N GLY A 38 2.08 9.06 -12.27
CA GLY A 38 1.64 9.71 -11.03
C GLY A 38 0.23 9.36 -10.56
N GLU A 39 -0.54 8.61 -11.33
CA GLU A 39 -1.82 8.04 -10.90
C GLU A 39 -1.62 6.69 -10.23
N ILE A 40 -2.47 6.39 -9.26
CA ILE A 40 -2.40 5.17 -8.45
C ILE A 40 -3.66 4.35 -8.68
N GLU A 41 -3.46 3.12 -9.14
CA GLU A 41 -4.50 2.10 -9.23
C GLU A 41 -4.33 1.09 -8.11
N ASP A 42 -5.40 0.81 -7.38
CA ASP A 42 -5.44 -0.13 -6.24
C ASP A 42 -6.48 -1.22 -6.53
N LEU A 43 -6.02 -2.45 -6.74
CA LEU A 43 -6.82 -3.61 -7.03
C LEU A 43 -6.94 -4.48 -5.78
N GLN A 44 -8.15 -4.57 -5.25
CA GLN A 44 -8.44 -5.36 -4.06
C GLN A 44 -9.52 -6.42 -4.32
N VAL A 45 -9.29 -7.64 -3.85
CA VAL A 45 -10.30 -8.69 -3.83
C VAL A 45 -11.39 -8.35 -2.80
N LYS A 46 -12.63 -8.21 -3.27
CA LYS A 46 -13.78 -7.92 -2.42
C LYS A 46 -14.61 -9.19 -2.20
N GLY A 47 -14.39 -9.82 -1.07
CA GLY A 47 -15.13 -11.00 -0.63
C GLY A 47 -14.35 -12.32 -0.77
N PRO A 48 -14.78 -13.35 -0.02
CA PRO A 48 -14.19 -14.68 -0.10
C PRO A 48 -14.47 -15.31 -1.49
N ASP A 49 -13.62 -16.22 -1.90
CA ASP A 49 -13.75 -17.03 -3.11
C ASP A 49 -13.83 -16.27 -4.44
N LYS A 50 -13.38 -15.01 -4.48
CA LYS A 50 -13.29 -14.23 -5.72
C LYS A 50 -11.86 -14.21 -6.24
N ASN A 51 -11.73 -14.61 -7.50
CA ASN A 51 -10.52 -14.36 -8.27
C ASN A 51 -10.64 -13.03 -9.02
N ILE A 52 -9.52 -12.43 -9.32
CA ILE A 52 -9.44 -11.29 -10.23
C ILE A 52 -8.59 -11.74 -11.40
N ASP A 53 -9.19 -11.82 -12.58
CA ASP A 53 -8.49 -12.13 -13.80
C ASP A 53 -7.40 -11.09 -14.08
N ARG A 54 -6.42 -11.49 -14.87
CA ARG A 54 -5.31 -10.61 -15.24
C ARG A 54 -5.84 -9.34 -15.90
N THR A 55 -5.73 -8.23 -15.19
CA THR A 55 -6.10 -6.89 -15.66
C THR A 55 -4.85 -6.19 -16.17
N ILE A 56 -4.90 -5.68 -17.41
CA ILE A 56 -3.79 -4.98 -18.05
C ILE A 56 -4.03 -3.49 -17.94
N TYR A 57 -3.05 -2.77 -17.42
CA TYR A 57 -3.00 -1.32 -17.31
C TYR A 57 -1.96 -0.81 -18.29
N ASN A 58 -2.40 -0.22 -19.39
CA ASN A 58 -1.52 0.33 -20.42
C ASN A 58 -1.09 1.73 -20.02
N GLY A 59 0.21 2.00 -20.12
CA GLY A 59 0.76 3.31 -19.81
C GLY A 59 2.14 3.23 -19.16
N GLN A 60 2.78 4.37 -19.07
CA GLN A 60 4.08 4.51 -18.43
C GLN A 60 4.01 4.10 -16.97
N THR A 61 4.62 2.96 -16.65
CA THR A 61 4.61 2.38 -15.31
C THR A 61 5.88 2.74 -14.56
N ASP A 62 5.74 3.40 -13.43
CA ASP A 62 6.85 3.80 -12.56
C ASP A 62 7.20 2.70 -11.56
N TRP A 63 6.17 2.03 -11.03
CA TRP A 63 6.32 0.86 -10.17
C TRP A 63 5.01 0.09 -10.09
N ALA A 64 5.12 -1.19 -9.73
CA ALA A 64 3.99 -2.01 -9.30
C ALA A 64 4.32 -2.67 -7.97
N ALA A 65 3.33 -2.86 -7.12
CA ALA A 65 3.51 -3.35 -5.77
C ALA A 65 2.37 -4.29 -5.35
N ILE A 66 2.70 -5.19 -4.43
CA ILE A 66 1.71 -6.01 -3.71
C ILE A 66 1.93 -5.75 -2.23
N ARG A 67 0.89 -5.30 -1.56
CA ARG A 67 0.94 -5.06 -0.11
C ARG A 67 0.07 -6.05 0.65
N THR A 68 0.46 -6.32 1.87
CA THR A 68 -0.33 -6.90 2.95
C THR A 68 -0.55 -5.85 4.04
N LYS A 69 -1.07 -6.22 5.17
CA LYS A 69 -1.28 -5.31 6.30
C LYS A 69 0.01 -4.63 6.80
N TYR A 70 1.12 -5.37 6.82
CA TYR A 70 2.38 -4.92 7.40
C TYR A 70 3.57 -4.92 6.45
N PHE A 71 3.47 -5.61 5.32
CA PHE A 71 4.57 -5.78 4.37
C PHE A 71 4.16 -5.38 2.97
N ILE A 72 5.17 -5.04 2.18
CA ILE A 72 5.00 -4.69 0.77
C ILE A 72 6.15 -5.30 -0.04
N THR A 73 5.81 -5.79 -1.22
CA THR A 73 6.77 -6.10 -2.28
C THR A 73 6.53 -5.14 -3.44
N ALA A 74 7.54 -4.40 -3.87
CA ALA A 74 7.41 -3.42 -4.93
C ALA A 74 8.55 -3.54 -5.93
N LEU A 75 8.21 -3.62 -7.20
CA LEU A 75 9.16 -3.49 -8.31
C LEU A 75 9.16 -2.04 -8.78
N LEU A 76 10.26 -1.35 -8.52
CA LEU A 76 10.48 0.02 -8.97
C LEU A 76 11.27 -0.02 -10.27
N THR A 77 10.81 0.70 -11.28
CA THR A 77 11.46 0.74 -12.57
C THR A 77 12.25 2.03 -12.72
N LYS A 78 13.55 1.91 -13.02
CA LYS A 78 14.36 3.07 -13.42
C LYS A 78 14.10 3.44 -14.87
N THR A 79 13.86 2.42 -15.68
CA THR A 79 13.35 2.56 -17.03
C THR A 79 11.86 2.32 -16.96
N PRO A 80 11.00 3.31 -17.24
CA PRO A 80 9.55 3.13 -17.13
C PRO A 80 9.03 1.96 -17.96
N GLY A 81 8.14 1.17 -17.37
CA GLY A 81 7.43 0.12 -18.10
C GLY A 81 6.43 0.69 -19.09
N SER A 82 6.05 -0.08 -20.09
CA SER A 82 5.03 0.29 -21.07
C SER A 82 3.62 -0.12 -20.65
N PHE A 83 3.52 -1.09 -19.77
CA PHE A 83 2.26 -1.53 -19.14
C PHE A 83 2.56 -2.25 -17.83
N ALA A 84 1.53 -2.42 -17.01
CA ALA A 84 1.57 -3.29 -15.85
C ALA A 84 0.36 -4.22 -15.83
N THR A 85 0.44 -5.32 -15.09
CA THR A 85 -0.71 -6.18 -14.86
C THR A 85 -0.88 -6.50 -13.39
N LEU A 86 -2.12 -6.68 -12.99
CA LEU A 86 -2.50 -7.20 -11.68
C LEU A 86 -3.49 -8.35 -11.87
N SER A 87 -3.35 -9.36 -11.04
CA SER A 87 -4.34 -10.43 -10.86
C SER A 87 -4.35 -10.91 -9.42
N ALA A 88 -5.37 -11.65 -9.04
CA ALA A 88 -5.43 -12.28 -7.73
C ALA A 88 -6.13 -13.63 -7.84
N GLU A 89 -5.54 -14.64 -7.24
CA GLU A 89 -6.10 -15.98 -7.12
C GLU A 89 -6.40 -16.27 -5.65
N ASN A 90 -7.62 -16.73 -5.39
CA ASN A 90 -7.98 -17.20 -4.07
C ASN A 90 -7.42 -18.60 -3.84
N MET A 91 -6.54 -18.73 -2.89
CA MET A 91 -5.90 -20.00 -2.56
C MET A 91 -6.31 -20.47 -1.16
N PRO A 92 -6.50 -21.76 -0.95
CA PRO A 92 -6.81 -22.30 0.38
C PRO A 92 -5.66 -21.98 1.37
N PHE A 93 -6.08 -21.60 2.58
CA PHE A 93 -5.19 -21.37 3.72
C PHE A 93 -5.77 -22.13 4.93
N GLY A 94 -5.20 -23.30 5.23
CA GLY A 94 -5.81 -24.23 6.16
C GLY A 94 -7.14 -24.82 5.64
N ASP A 95 -7.97 -25.30 6.54
CA ASP A 95 -9.15 -26.10 6.17
C ASP A 95 -10.41 -25.27 5.79
N ARG A 96 -10.43 -23.98 6.06
CA ARG A 96 -11.66 -23.17 5.97
C ARG A 96 -11.51 -21.75 5.43
N ILE A 97 -10.29 -21.28 5.21
CA ILE A 97 -10.03 -19.89 4.85
C ILE A 97 -9.37 -19.86 3.48
N HIS A 98 -9.86 -19.00 2.61
CA HIS A 98 -9.20 -18.66 1.36
C HIS A 98 -8.54 -17.29 1.46
N THR A 99 -7.32 -17.17 1.02
CA THR A 99 -6.58 -15.91 0.99
C THR A 99 -6.19 -15.54 -0.43
N PRO A 100 -6.32 -14.28 -0.83
CA PRO A 100 -5.88 -13.86 -2.14
C PRO A 100 -4.36 -13.90 -2.24
N LEU A 101 -3.85 -14.56 -3.28
CA LEU A 101 -2.48 -14.43 -3.73
C LEU A 101 -2.50 -13.46 -4.91
N TYR A 102 -1.93 -12.28 -4.69
CA TYR A 102 -1.80 -11.27 -5.72
C TYR A 102 -0.58 -11.54 -6.59
N HIS A 103 -0.73 -11.33 -7.88
CA HIS A 103 0.35 -11.31 -8.86
C HIS A 103 0.43 -9.93 -9.47
N ALA A 104 1.62 -9.44 -9.64
CA ALA A 104 1.87 -8.18 -10.32
C ALA A 104 2.95 -8.37 -11.38
N SER A 105 2.91 -7.58 -12.42
CA SER A 105 3.96 -7.55 -13.42
C SER A 105 4.17 -6.15 -13.97
N VAL A 106 5.35 -5.95 -14.53
CA VAL A 106 5.67 -4.77 -15.34
C VAL A 106 6.25 -5.25 -16.67
N GLY A 107 5.72 -4.74 -17.75
CA GLY A 107 6.13 -5.03 -19.11
C GLY A 107 7.00 -3.94 -19.72
N PHE A 108 7.99 -4.36 -20.50
CA PHE A 108 8.94 -3.51 -21.21
C PHE A 108 9.00 -3.90 -22.68
N PRO A 109 9.12 -2.95 -23.62
CA PRO A 109 9.33 -3.27 -25.02
C PRO A 109 10.63 -4.06 -25.25
N LEU A 110 10.62 -5.03 -26.17
CA LEU A 110 11.80 -5.86 -26.48
C LEU A 110 12.93 -5.14 -27.21
N ASP A 111 12.66 -3.96 -27.74
CA ASP A 111 13.67 -3.13 -28.42
C ASP A 111 14.60 -2.42 -27.43
N MET A 112 14.30 -2.49 -26.12
CA MET A 112 15.17 -1.96 -25.09
C MET A 112 16.39 -2.86 -24.87
N SER A 113 17.58 -2.30 -25.06
CA SER A 113 18.85 -3.01 -24.85
C SER A 113 19.13 -3.34 -23.39
N THR A 114 18.56 -2.55 -22.46
CA THR A 114 18.77 -2.73 -21.02
C THR A 114 17.55 -2.24 -20.26
N VAL A 115 17.05 -3.08 -19.37
CA VAL A 115 16.01 -2.74 -18.39
C VAL A 115 16.62 -2.73 -17.00
N SER A 116 16.46 -1.62 -16.29
CA SER A 116 16.94 -1.49 -14.91
C SER A 116 15.75 -1.33 -13.97
N SER A 117 15.66 -2.22 -13.01
CA SER A 117 14.62 -2.21 -11.98
C SER A 117 15.20 -2.57 -10.61
N SER A 118 14.48 -2.27 -9.56
CA SER A 118 14.85 -2.61 -8.18
C SER A 118 13.64 -3.23 -7.49
N LEU A 119 13.85 -4.34 -6.83
CA LEU A 119 12.82 -4.98 -6.01
C LEU A 119 12.99 -4.55 -4.55
N TYR A 120 11.96 -3.94 -4.00
CA TYR A 120 11.84 -3.69 -2.57
C TYR A 120 10.99 -4.78 -1.93
N LEU A 121 11.49 -5.33 -0.85
CA LEU A 121 10.77 -6.28 0.00
C LEU A 121 11.00 -5.87 1.45
N GLY A 122 9.95 -5.44 2.14
CA GLY A 122 10.12 -4.92 3.49
C GLY A 122 8.82 -4.48 4.16
N PRO A 123 8.93 -3.84 5.34
CA PRO A 123 7.80 -3.37 6.09
C PRO A 123 7.09 -2.22 5.37
N LEU A 124 5.76 -2.16 5.54
CA LEU A 124 4.93 -1.05 5.09
C LEU A 124 5.06 0.11 6.08
N ASP A 125 6.21 0.77 6.06
CA ASP A 125 6.55 1.87 6.96
C ASP A 125 6.98 3.12 6.19
N VAL A 126 6.45 4.29 6.60
CA VAL A 126 6.68 5.57 5.89
C VAL A 126 8.16 5.93 5.78
N ASP A 127 8.91 5.73 6.87
CA ASP A 127 10.32 6.15 6.93
C ASP A 127 11.21 5.24 6.06
N HIS A 128 10.80 3.99 5.85
CA HIS A 128 11.48 3.06 4.96
C HIS A 128 11.09 3.33 3.50
N LEU A 129 9.79 3.45 3.22
CA LEU A 129 9.29 3.64 1.87
C LEU A 129 9.76 4.96 1.26
N SER A 130 9.76 6.04 2.02
CA SER A 130 10.21 7.37 1.54
C SER A 130 11.69 7.41 1.16
N LYS A 131 12.52 6.52 1.72
CA LYS A 131 13.94 6.38 1.33
C LYS A 131 14.12 5.63 0.02
N VAL A 132 13.17 4.76 -0.32
CA VAL A 132 13.21 3.95 -1.54
C VAL A 132 12.65 4.73 -2.72
N SER A 133 11.47 5.32 -2.54
CA SER A 133 10.84 6.21 -3.53
C SER A 133 9.84 7.14 -2.84
N SER A 134 9.84 8.40 -3.25
CA SER A 134 8.90 9.40 -2.74
C SER A 134 7.44 9.11 -3.09
N SER A 135 7.18 8.27 -4.10
CA SER A 135 5.82 7.89 -4.52
C SER A 135 5.29 6.63 -3.84
N LEU A 136 6.15 5.80 -3.23
CA LEU A 136 5.72 4.58 -2.55
C LEU A 136 4.90 4.84 -1.27
N ASP A 137 4.94 6.05 -0.72
CA ASP A 137 4.06 6.41 0.40
C ASP A 137 2.57 6.37 0.01
N ALA A 138 2.27 6.45 -1.29
CA ALA A 138 0.92 6.28 -1.83
C ALA A 138 0.36 4.86 -1.63
N THR A 139 1.22 3.86 -1.45
CA THR A 139 0.79 2.49 -1.13
C THR A 139 0.21 2.36 0.27
N MET A 140 0.45 3.33 1.15
CA MET A 140 -0.12 3.33 2.48
C MET A 140 -1.59 3.75 2.46
N ASN A 141 -2.42 2.98 3.15
CA ASN A 141 -3.82 3.34 3.31
C ASN A 141 -3.97 4.45 4.38
N TRP A 142 -3.93 5.69 3.95
CA TRP A 142 -4.13 6.86 4.82
C TRP A 142 -5.61 7.16 5.10
N GLY A 143 -6.53 6.31 4.66
CA GLY A 143 -7.97 6.58 4.69
C GLY A 143 -8.41 7.55 3.60
N PHE A 144 -9.60 8.15 3.78
CA PHE A 144 -10.16 9.10 2.81
C PHE A 144 -9.25 10.32 2.62
N ALA A 145 -9.29 10.91 1.42
CA ALA A 145 -8.43 12.03 1.04
C ALA A 145 -8.45 13.21 2.04
N VAL A 146 -9.60 13.47 2.66
CA VAL A 146 -9.77 14.51 3.68
C VAL A 146 -9.08 14.17 5.00
N ILE A 147 -9.00 12.88 5.35
CA ILE A 147 -8.38 12.41 6.61
C ILE A 147 -6.86 12.27 6.47
N ARG A 148 -6.37 12.05 5.26
CA ARG A 148 -4.94 11.85 4.96
C ARG A 148 -4.00 12.92 5.58
N PRO A 149 -4.25 14.24 5.44
CA PRO A 149 -3.39 15.25 6.05
C PRO A 149 -3.43 15.21 7.58
N ILE A 150 -4.60 14.89 8.16
CA ILE A 150 -4.78 14.75 9.61
C ILE A 150 -3.96 13.56 10.13
N SER A 151 -4.07 12.40 9.46
CA SER A 151 -3.31 11.20 9.83
C SER A 151 -1.80 11.42 9.76
N LYS A 152 -1.31 12.09 8.69
CA LYS A 152 0.11 12.48 8.55
C LYS A 152 0.54 13.45 9.65
N GLY A 153 -0.31 14.42 10.01
CA GLY A 153 -0.07 15.37 11.09
C GLY A 153 0.04 14.68 12.46
N ILE A 154 -0.88 13.78 12.77
CA ILE A 154 -0.85 12.99 14.01
C ILE A 154 0.43 12.14 14.08
N LEU A 155 0.78 11.43 13.02
CA LEU A 155 1.99 10.63 12.95
C LEU A 155 3.24 11.48 13.18
N TRP A 156 3.30 12.67 12.59
CA TRP A 156 4.40 13.62 12.78
C TRP A 156 4.52 14.04 14.26
N VAL A 157 3.41 14.41 14.90
CA VAL A 157 3.39 14.80 16.32
C VAL A 157 3.88 13.66 17.22
N LEU A 158 3.37 12.43 17.00
CA LEU A 158 3.78 11.26 17.79
C LEU A 158 5.28 10.96 17.62
N LYS A 159 5.79 10.99 16.38
CA LYS A 159 7.22 10.82 16.10
C LYS A 159 8.07 11.94 16.70
N PHE A 160 7.60 13.19 16.64
CA PHE A 160 8.28 14.33 17.26
C PHE A 160 8.42 14.15 18.76
N ILE A 161 7.34 13.82 19.48
CA ILE A 161 7.36 13.59 20.93
C ILE A 161 8.30 12.43 21.26
N HIS A 162 8.20 11.31 20.54
CA HIS A 162 9.05 10.16 20.79
C HIS A 162 10.55 10.49 20.60
N LYS A 163 10.91 11.16 19.51
CA LYS A 163 12.31 11.52 19.22
C LYS A 163 12.88 12.56 20.19
N THR A 164 12.05 13.54 20.59
CA THR A 164 12.50 14.64 21.45
C THR A 164 12.70 14.19 22.88
N PHE A 165 11.79 13.40 23.41
CA PHE A 165 11.78 13.01 24.81
C PHE A 165 12.34 11.61 25.06
N HIS A 166 12.66 10.84 24.01
CA HIS A 166 13.12 9.44 24.08
C HIS A 166 12.21 8.54 24.95
N LEU A 167 10.91 8.88 24.99
CA LEU A 167 9.92 8.18 25.80
C LEU A 167 9.45 6.90 25.11
N ASN A 168 9.05 5.92 25.92
CA ASN A 168 8.36 4.74 25.42
C ASN A 168 7.06 5.16 24.71
N TYR A 169 6.71 4.50 23.60
CA TYR A 169 5.49 4.80 22.82
C TYR A 169 4.20 4.80 23.66
N GLY A 170 4.10 3.95 24.70
CA GLY A 170 2.96 3.97 25.63
C GLY A 170 2.80 5.30 26.34
N VAL A 171 3.90 5.90 26.81
CA VAL A 171 3.89 7.21 27.47
C VAL A 171 3.57 8.31 26.46
N VAL A 172 4.10 8.22 25.23
CA VAL A 172 3.79 9.16 24.16
C VAL A 172 2.29 9.16 23.84
N LEU A 173 1.67 7.99 23.78
CA LEU A 173 0.21 7.87 23.55
C LEU A 173 -0.60 8.47 24.69
N LEU A 174 -0.20 8.28 25.96
CA LEU A 174 -0.86 8.90 27.10
C LEU A 174 -0.77 10.43 27.05
N LEU A 175 0.41 10.98 26.79
CA LEU A 175 0.61 12.41 26.63
C LEU A 175 -0.22 12.98 25.47
N PHE A 176 -0.26 12.26 24.35
CA PHE A 176 -1.05 12.65 23.20
C PHE A 176 -2.55 12.62 23.52
N ALA A 177 -3.04 11.61 24.24
CA ALA A 177 -4.44 11.54 24.66
C ALA A 177 -4.84 12.73 25.56
N VAL A 178 -3.97 13.11 26.51
CA VAL A 178 -4.16 14.29 27.35
C VAL A 178 -4.18 15.57 26.52
N PHE A 179 -3.24 15.70 25.57
CA PHE A 179 -3.18 16.83 24.66
C PHE A 179 -4.46 16.96 23.82
N ILE A 180 -4.93 15.90 23.22
CA ILE A 180 -6.18 15.89 22.44
C ILE A 180 -7.38 16.31 23.34
N ARG A 181 -7.44 15.81 24.56
CA ARG A 181 -8.52 16.16 25.48
C ARG A 181 -8.50 17.65 25.87
N LEU A 182 -7.31 18.24 26.02
CA LEU A 182 -7.18 19.67 26.31
C LEU A 182 -7.60 20.53 25.10
N VAL A 183 -7.26 20.11 23.88
CA VAL A 183 -7.61 20.82 22.66
C VAL A 183 -9.10 20.68 22.34
N THR A 184 -9.67 19.49 22.50
CA THR A 184 -11.08 19.23 22.17
C THR A 184 -12.04 19.67 23.28
N GLY A 185 -11.62 19.74 24.53
CA GLY A 185 -12.43 20.13 25.68
C GLY A 185 -13.15 21.47 25.50
N PRO A 186 -12.46 22.57 25.16
CA PRO A 186 -13.11 23.87 24.96
C PRO A 186 -14.02 23.89 23.70
N LEU A 187 -13.67 23.14 22.65
CA LEU A 187 -14.51 23.02 21.44
C LEU A 187 -15.84 22.32 21.74
N THR A 188 -15.79 21.27 22.56
CA THR A 188 -16.96 20.50 22.97
C THR A 188 -17.88 21.35 23.86
N LYS A 189 -17.33 22.12 24.81
CA LYS A 189 -18.13 23.05 25.63
C LYS A 189 -18.88 24.08 24.79
N LYS A 190 -18.20 24.68 23.82
CA LYS A 190 -18.80 25.70 22.95
C LYS A 190 -19.89 25.13 22.04
N SER A 191 -19.78 23.86 21.63
CA SER A 191 -20.80 23.16 20.86
C SER A 191 -22.06 22.88 21.68
N PHE A 192 -21.92 22.57 22.97
CA PHE A 192 -23.07 22.35 23.86
C PHE A 192 -23.80 23.69 24.19
N GLU A 193 -23.06 24.78 24.38
CA GLU A 193 -23.66 26.11 24.67
C GLU A 193 -24.41 26.69 23.47
N SER A 194 -24.05 26.36 22.23
CA SER A 194 -24.76 26.80 21.04
C SER A 194 -25.97 25.93 20.68
N SER A 195 -26.24 24.88 21.44
CA SER A 195 -27.32 23.91 21.21
C SER A 195 -28.48 24.06 22.21
N GLN A 196 -28.40 25.05 23.12
CA GLN A 196 -29.46 25.49 24.00
C GLN A 196 -30.07 26.83 23.49
#